data_0bc66f33a8bb036e85b5ed6e0489eb6e
#
_entry.id   0bc66f33a8bb036e85b5ed6e0489eb6e
#
_cell.length_a   1.000
_cell.length_b   1.000
_cell.length_c   1.000
_cell.angle_alpha   90.00
_cell.angle_beta   90.00
_cell.angle_gamma   90.00
#
_symmetry.space_group_name_H-M   'P 1'
#
loop_
_entity.id
_entity.type
_entity.pdbx_description
1 polymer ?
#
loop_
_entity_poly.entity_id
_entity_poly.type
_entity_poly.pdbx_seq_one_letter_code
_entity_poly.pdbx_strand_id
1 'polypeptide(L)'
;LFRSNSMSKLKIETGSSPAGERFSITVTEEGPYLVYGRPPLAEQFIMPNESNESWYFQQGRLFSTEAEPTAICRCGASHRKPYCDGSHEKADWDPRLTARPDALLDGAEVIDGGTLQMTDNEKYCVFARFCHPHGDAWTLTETSDDPEARKLAIREASMCPSGRLMA
;
A
#
# COMPACT_ATOMS: atom_id res chain seq x y z
N LEU A 1 12.09 -2.38 40.49
CA LEU A 1 12.34 -3.48 39.54
C LEU A 1 11.71 -3.10 38.21
N PHE A 2 12.50 -2.54 37.30
CA PHE A 2 12.07 -2.29 35.93
C PHE A 2 12.06 -3.64 35.20
N ARG A 3 10.90 -4.09 34.77
CA ARG A 3 10.80 -5.22 33.85
C ARG A 3 11.31 -4.74 32.47
N SER A 4 12.43 -5.29 32.06
CA SER A 4 12.91 -5.21 30.69
C SER A 4 11.87 -5.85 29.78
N ASN A 5 11.16 -5.03 29.02
CA ASN A 5 10.27 -5.48 27.97
C ASN A 5 11.15 -6.03 26.84
N SER A 6 11.25 -7.35 26.78
CA SER A 6 11.89 -8.04 25.67
C SER A 6 11.02 -7.81 24.43
N MET A 7 11.39 -6.84 23.60
CA MET A 7 10.82 -6.71 22.27
C MET A 7 11.02 -8.04 21.54
N SER A 8 9.96 -8.80 21.34
CA SER A 8 9.98 -9.94 20.43
C SER A 8 10.40 -9.43 19.07
N LYS A 9 11.56 -9.89 18.57
CA LYS A 9 12.03 -9.49 17.24
C LYS A 9 11.02 -9.99 16.23
N LEU A 10 10.37 -9.06 15.53
CA LEU A 10 9.51 -9.37 14.39
C LEU A 10 10.27 -10.26 13.40
N LYS A 11 9.80 -11.49 13.20
CA LYS A 11 10.43 -12.41 12.26
C LYS A 11 9.77 -12.20 10.90
N ILE A 12 10.41 -11.44 10.04
CA ILE A 12 9.98 -11.28 8.66
C ILE A 12 10.45 -12.48 7.86
N GLU A 13 9.53 -13.31 7.40
CA GLU A 13 9.83 -14.38 6.47
C GLU A 13 9.62 -13.86 5.03
N THR A 14 10.69 -13.70 4.28
CA THR A 14 10.59 -13.45 2.84
C THR A 14 10.21 -14.76 2.15
N GLY A 15 9.06 -14.78 1.47
CA GLY A 15 8.63 -15.92 0.69
C GLY A 15 9.67 -16.29 -0.38
N SER A 16 9.86 -17.59 -0.58
CA SER A 16 10.78 -18.16 -1.59
C SER A 16 10.12 -18.27 -2.98
N SER A 17 9.14 -17.44 -3.30
CA SER A 17 8.60 -17.43 -4.66
C SER A 17 9.72 -17.12 -5.64
N PRO A 18 9.94 -17.98 -6.67
CA PRO A 18 10.90 -17.66 -7.72
C PRO A 18 10.52 -16.28 -8.26
N ALA A 19 11.53 -15.41 -8.37
CA ALA A 19 11.34 -14.11 -8.97
C ALA A 19 10.81 -14.35 -10.39
N GLY A 20 9.50 -14.24 -10.58
CA GLY A 20 8.89 -14.06 -11.87
C GLY A 20 9.51 -12.84 -12.56
N GLU A 21 8.94 -12.41 -13.65
CA GLU A 21 9.37 -11.20 -14.36
C GLU A 21 9.68 -10.07 -13.37
N ARG A 22 10.89 -9.52 -13.45
CA ARG A 22 11.32 -8.45 -12.55
C ARG A 22 10.67 -7.15 -13.01
N PHE A 23 9.59 -6.79 -12.35
CA PHE A 23 9.03 -5.46 -12.51
C PHE A 23 9.90 -4.44 -11.75
N SER A 24 10.09 -3.27 -12.33
CA SER A 24 10.75 -2.18 -11.64
C SER A 24 10.13 -0.83 -12.02
N ILE A 25 10.27 0.14 -11.12
CA ILE A 25 9.83 1.51 -11.34
C ILE A 25 11.03 2.43 -11.08
N THR A 26 11.38 3.24 -12.10
CA THR A 26 12.34 4.33 -11.94
C THR A 26 11.58 5.63 -11.76
N VAL A 27 11.84 6.35 -10.68
CA VAL A 27 11.32 7.69 -10.46
C VAL A 27 12.28 8.69 -11.04
N THR A 28 11.88 9.41 -12.10
CA THR A 28 12.74 10.44 -12.71
C THR A 28 12.62 11.75 -11.94
N GLU A 29 13.70 12.52 -11.84
CA GLU A 29 13.72 13.75 -11.04
C GLU A 29 12.71 14.80 -11.54
N GLU A 30 12.62 15.02 -12.85
CA GLU A 30 11.77 16.05 -13.46
C GLU A 30 10.73 15.50 -14.43
N GLY A 31 10.38 14.22 -14.31
CA GLY A 31 9.51 13.56 -15.27
C GLY A 31 8.61 12.48 -14.68
N PRO A 32 8.21 11.52 -15.53
CA PRO A 32 7.26 10.46 -15.17
C PRO A 32 7.87 9.39 -14.27
N TYR A 33 7.02 8.46 -13.84
CA TYR A 33 7.45 7.13 -13.42
C TYR A 33 7.73 6.29 -14.67
N LEU A 34 8.89 5.64 -14.75
CA LEU A 34 9.22 4.69 -15.80
C LEU A 34 9.04 3.27 -15.27
N VAL A 35 8.06 2.56 -15.82
CA VAL A 35 7.68 1.22 -15.37
C VAL A 35 8.20 0.19 -16.36
N TYR A 36 9.01 -0.76 -15.88
CA TYR A 36 9.66 -1.81 -16.66
C TYR A 36 9.04 -3.19 -16.37
N GLY A 37 9.15 -4.11 -17.33
CA GLY A 37 8.70 -5.48 -17.21
C GLY A 37 7.23 -5.69 -17.58
N ARG A 38 6.54 -4.63 -18.04
CA ARG A 38 5.14 -4.68 -18.52
C ARG A 38 4.15 -5.26 -17.51
N PRO A 39 4.15 -4.81 -16.23
CA PRO A 39 3.17 -5.30 -15.28
C PRO A 39 1.74 -4.99 -15.74
N PRO A 40 0.74 -5.80 -15.38
CA PRO A 40 -0.64 -5.46 -15.61
C PRO A 40 -1.00 -4.12 -14.98
N LEU A 41 -1.67 -3.25 -15.73
CA LEU A 41 -2.10 -1.93 -15.27
C LEU A 41 -3.61 -1.81 -15.41
N ALA A 42 -4.29 -1.52 -14.31
CA ALA A 42 -5.74 -1.41 -14.25
C ALA A 42 -6.20 -0.28 -13.34
N GLU A 43 -7.37 0.26 -13.61
CA GLU A 43 -8.12 1.02 -12.63
C GLU A 43 -8.60 0.09 -11.52
N GLN A 44 -8.62 0.62 -10.28
CA GLN A 44 -9.22 -0.06 -9.13
C GLN A 44 -10.16 0.93 -8.45
N PHE A 45 -11.41 0.54 -8.29
CA PHE A 45 -12.42 1.33 -7.57
C PHE A 45 -12.61 0.74 -6.18
N ILE A 46 -12.59 1.61 -5.17
CA ILE A 46 -12.99 1.21 -3.81
C ILE A 46 -14.51 1.18 -3.77
N MET A 47 -15.08 -0.01 -3.54
CA MET A 47 -16.52 -0.22 -3.46
C MET A 47 -16.95 -0.32 -2.00
N PRO A 48 -18.05 0.36 -1.62
CA PRO A 48 -18.55 0.31 -0.26
C PRO A 48 -19.38 -0.94 0.02
N ASN A 49 -19.54 -1.26 1.32
CA ASN A 49 -20.58 -2.13 1.82
C ASN A 49 -21.92 -1.38 2.02
N GLU A 50 -22.91 -2.05 2.60
CA GLU A 50 -24.24 -1.46 2.87
C GLU A 50 -24.19 -0.28 3.87
N SER A 51 -23.15 -0.21 4.70
CA SER A 51 -22.89 0.86 5.66
C SER A 51 -22.03 2.00 5.10
N ASN A 52 -21.76 2.01 3.78
CA ASN A 52 -20.87 2.96 3.09
C ASN A 52 -19.41 2.92 3.58
N GLU A 53 -18.93 1.78 4.05
CA GLU A 53 -17.55 1.57 4.44
C GLU A 53 -16.79 0.87 3.30
N SER A 54 -15.49 1.18 3.15
CA SER A 54 -14.64 0.58 2.09
C SER A 54 -14.57 -0.93 2.25
N TRP A 55 -15.04 -1.69 1.25
CA TRP A 55 -15.25 -3.11 1.39
C TRP A 55 -14.37 -3.99 0.48
N TYR A 56 -14.28 -3.65 -0.80
CA TYR A 56 -13.46 -4.39 -1.77
C TYR A 56 -12.98 -3.49 -2.89
N PHE A 57 -12.00 -3.98 -3.64
CA PHE A 57 -11.56 -3.36 -4.89
C PHE A 57 -12.30 -3.98 -6.07
N GLN A 58 -12.90 -3.15 -6.89
CA GLN A 58 -13.45 -3.54 -8.17
C GLN A 58 -12.51 -3.10 -9.28
N GLN A 59 -12.08 -4.04 -10.11
CA GLN A 59 -11.27 -3.72 -11.27
C GLN A 59 -12.08 -2.96 -12.31
N GLY A 60 -11.55 -1.86 -12.77
CA GLY A 60 -12.04 -1.09 -13.89
C GLY A 60 -11.33 -1.40 -15.21
N ARG A 61 -11.02 -0.36 -15.96
CA ARG A 61 -10.38 -0.47 -17.27
C ARG A 61 -8.94 -0.98 -17.17
N LEU A 62 -8.58 -1.86 -18.08
CA LEU A 62 -7.20 -2.27 -18.31
C LEU A 62 -6.49 -1.28 -19.25
N PHE A 63 -5.24 -1.01 -18.98
CA PHE A 63 -4.38 -0.16 -19.77
C PHE A 63 -3.25 -0.96 -20.41
N SER A 64 -2.85 -0.56 -21.63
CA SER A 64 -1.73 -1.20 -22.31
C SER A 64 -0.39 -0.85 -21.65
N THR A 65 0.46 -1.86 -21.47
CA THR A 65 1.86 -1.72 -21.01
C THR A 65 2.85 -2.23 -22.05
N GLU A 66 2.49 -2.16 -23.34
CA GLU A 66 3.36 -2.65 -24.43
C GLU A 66 4.63 -1.79 -24.62
N ALA A 67 4.56 -0.51 -24.28
CA ALA A 67 5.74 0.34 -24.28
C ALA A 67 6.73 -0.07 -23.16
N GLU A 68 8.03 -0.09 -23.51
CA GLU A 68 9.07 -0.48 -22.56
C GLU A 68 10.18 0.57 -22.53
N PRO A 69 10.32 1.38 -21.47
CA PRO A 69 9.43 1.43 -20.32
C PRO A 69 8.07 2.07 -20.61
N THR A 70 7.06 1.71 -19.82
CA THR A 70 5.80 2.44 -19.82
C THR A 70 5.93 3.70 -18.95
N ALA A 71 5.75 4.89 -19.55
CA ALA A 71 5.85 6.15 -18.83
C ALA A 71 4.51 6.55 -18.20
N ILE A 72 4.42 6.55 -16.87
CA ILE A 72 3.23 6.89 -16.10
C ILE A 72 3.32 8.32 -15.56
N CYS A 73 2.22 9.07 -15.66
CA CYS A 73 2.16 10.45 -15.21
C CYS A 73 2.44 10.59 -13.72
N ARG A 74 3.40 11.48 -13.36
CA ARG A 74 3.76 11.84 -11.97
C ARG A 74 3.25 13.24 -11.57
N CYS A 75 3.21 14.18 -12.53
CA CYS A 75 2.82 15.57 -12.26
C CYS A 75 1.31 15.80 -12.10
N GLY A 76 0.47 14.82 -12.46
CA GLY A 76 -0.99 14.95 -12.43
C GLY A 76 -1.61 15.73 -13.60
N ALA A 77 -0.81 16.42 -14.44
CA ALA A 77 -1.28 17.31 -15.51
C ALA A 77 -1.54 16.63 -16.86
N SER A 78 -1.16 15.36 -17.02
CA SER A 78 -1.36 14.64 -18.28
C SER A 78 -2.84 14.57 -18.70
N HIS A 79 -3.12 14.79 -19.98
CA HIS A 79 -4.42 14.63 -20.63
C HIS A 79 -4.64 13.18 -21.13
N ARG A 80 -3.63 12.32 -21.02
CA ARG A 80 -3.64 10.93 -21.48
C ARG A 80 -3.43 9.95 -20.32
N LYS A 81 -3.97 10.26 -19.14
CA LYS A 81 -3.82 9.39 -17.97
C LYS A 81 -4.19 7.94 -18.24
N PRO A 82 -3.43 6.97 -17.71
CA PRO A 82 -2.37 7.11 -16.71
C PRO A 82 -1.00 7.50 -17.30
N TYR A 83 -0.84 7.56 -18.61
CA TYR A 83 0.43 7.78 -19.28
C TYR A 83 0.93 9.22 -19.18
N CYS A 84 2.25 9.39 -19.27
CA CYS A 84 2.87 10.68 -19.46
C CYS A 84 2.70 11.14 -20.91
N ASP A 85 2.36 12.40 -21.11
CA ASP A 85 2.24 13.05 -22.43
C ASP A 85 3.15 14.29 -22.58
N GLY A 86 4.10 14.49 -21.64
CA GLY A 86 5.00 15.64 -21.64
C GLY A 86 4.42 16.89 -20.94
N SER A 87 3.17 16.87 -20.48
CA SER A 87 2.55 18.05 -19.83
C SER A 87 3.31 18.54 -18.60
N HIS A 88 4.14 17.69 -17.98
CA HIS A 88 4.97 18.07 -16.81
C HIS A 88 5.95 19.21 -17.13
N GLU A 89 6.39 19.37 -18.37
CA GLU A 89 7.31 20.45 -18.78
C GLU A 89 6.67 21.85 -18.67
N LYS A 90 5.33 21.91 -18.66
CA LYS A 90 4.54 23.15 -18.62
C LYS A 90 3.68 23.27 -17.37
N ALA A 91 3.60 22.22 -16.56
CA ALA A 91 2.79 22.19 -15.36
C ALA A 91 3.51 22.93 -14.22
N ASP A 92 2.74 23.68 -13.45
CA ASP A 92 3.21 24.21 -12.16
C ASP A 92 3.15 23.09 -11.11
N TRP A 93 4.25 22.36 -10.97
CA TRP A 93 4.39 21.26 -10.01
C TRP A 93 5.81 21.20 -9.46
N ASP A 94 5.95 20.69 -8.25
CA ASP A 94 7.26 20.47 -7.62
C ASP A 94 7.79 19.08 -7.97
N PRO A 95 8.82 18.94 -8.82
CA PRO A 95 9.35 17.66 -9.23
C PRO A 95 10.27 17.01 -8.20
N ARG A 96 10.64 17.70 -7.12
CA ARG A 96 11.59 17.19 -6.12
C ARG A 96 11.17 15.83 -5.58
N LEU A 97 12.14 14.95 -5.42
CA LEU A 97 11.95 13.66 -4.78
C LEU A 97 11.98 13.84 -3.27
N THR A 98 10.82 13.89 -2.65
CA THR A 98 10.65 14.13 -1.21
C THR A 98 10.47 12.84 -0.41
N ALA A 99 10.27 11.70 -1.08
CA ALA A 99 10.15 10.40 -0.43
C ALA A 99 11.47 10.02 0.25
N ARG A 100 11.37 9.50 1.47
CA ARG A 100 12.53 9.01 2.23
C ARG A 100 12.75 7.53 1.93
N PRO A 101 14.02 7.07 1.90
CA PRO A 101 14.36 5.67 1.65
C PRO A 101 14.25 4.80 2.91
N ASP A 102 13.52 5.24 3.93
CA ASP A 102 13.33 4.50 5.16
C ASP A 102 12.56 3.21 4.90
N ALA A 103 12.85 2.16 5.66
CA ALA A 103 12.05 0.95 5.59
C ALA A 103 10.60 1.22 6.06
N LEU A 104 9.62 0.55 5.44
CA LEU A 104 8.20 0.75 5.77
C LEU A 104 7.90 0.54 7.25
N LEU A 105 8.64 -0.35 7.92
CA LEU A 105 8.47 -0.65 9.35
C LEU A 105 9.26 0.27 10.27
N ASP A 106 10.09 1.17 9.73
CA ASP A 106 10.83 2.12 10.56
C ASP A 106 9.89 3.12 11.23
N GLY A 107 9.80 3.01 12.56
CA GLY A 107 8.89 3.82 13.38
C GLY A 107 7.43 3.36 13.33
N ALA A 108 7.16 2.13 12.87
CA ALA A 108 5.84 1.53 12.99
C ALA A 108 5.54 1.17 14.45
N GLU A 109 4.31 1.38 14.87
CA GLU A 109 3.77 0.87 16.13
C GLU A 109 3.43 -0.62 15.97
N VAL A 110 3.59 -1.40 17.04
CA VAL A 110 3.20 -2.81 17.08
C VAL A 110 1.99 -2.97 17.99
N ILE A 111 0.91 -3.46 17.42
CA ILE A 111 -0.31 -3.83 18.14
C ILE A 111 -0.24 -5.34 18.38
N ASP A 112 -0.27 -5.75 19.66
CA ASP A 112 -0.14 -7.16 20.06
C ASP A 112 -1.47 -7.67 20.61
N GLY A 113 -2.08 -8.61 19.90
CA GLY A 113 -3.31 -9.28 20.29
C GLY A 113 -3.10 -10.72 20.80
N GLY A 114 -1.86 -11.10 21.09
CA GLY A 114 -1.53 -12.45 21.57
C GLY A 114 -1.39 -13.48 20.45
N THR A 115 -2.43 -13.75 19.69
CA THR A 115 -2.37 -14.69 18.54
C THR A 115 -2.06 -14.02 17.20
N LEU A 116 -2.22 -12.71 17.12
CA LEU A 116 -1.89 -11.89 15.96
C LEU A 116 -1.13 -10.64 16.41
N GLN A 117 -0.12 -10.26 15.67
CA GLN A 117 0.51 -8.94 15.76
C GLN A 117 0.24 -8.17 14.47
N MET A 118 -0.07 -6.89 14.59
CA MET A 118 -0.19 -5.98 13.47
C MET A 118 0.79 -4.82 13.66
N THR A 119 1.41 -4.38 12.56
CA THR A 119 2.19 -3.14 12.56
C THR A 119 1.41 -2.02 11.92
N ASP A 120 1.51 -0.81 12.49
CA ASP A 120 0.90 0.42 11.97
C ASP A 120 1.95 1.51 11.78
N ASN A 121 2.13 1.98 10.57
CA ASN A 121 2.93 3.16 10.28
C ASN A 121 2.04 4.30 9.76
N GLU A 122 1.51 5.09 10.67
CA GLU A 122 0.49 6.11 10.39
C GLU A 122 0.88 7.11 9.29
N LYS A 123 2.18 7.42 9.15
CA LYS A 123 2.68 8.37 8.12
C LYS A 123 2.37 7.94 6.68
N TYR A 124 2.08 6.64 6.45
CA TYR A 124 1.72 6.11 5.14
C TYR A 124 0.21 5.99 4.92
N CYS A 125 -0.62 6.62 5.76
CA CYS A 125 -2.07 6.55 5.60
C CYS A 125 -2.52 7.31 4.33
N VAL A 126 -3.22 6.60 3.46
CA VAL A 126 -3.84 7.15 2.22
C VAL A 126 -5.35 7.27 2.32
N PHE A 127 -5.90 7.14 3.52
CA PHE A 127 -7.33 7.28 3.82
C PHE A 127 -8.26 6.37 3.00
N ALA A 128 -7.80 5.20 2.58
CA ALA A 128 -8.62 4.21 1.85
C ALA A 128 -9.69 3.55 2.74
N ARG A 129 -9.55 3.60 4.06
CA ARG A 129 -10.53 3.23 5.09
C ARG A 129 -10.98 1.76 5.12
N PHE A 130 -10.22 0.85 4.57
CA PHE A 130 -10.48 -0.59 4.69
C PHE A 130 -10.27 -1.14 6.12
N CYS A 131 -9.71 -0.35 7.00
CA CYS A 131 -9.40 -0.71 8.37
C CYS A 131 -10.53 -0.44 9.38
N HIS A 132 -11.77 -0.18 8.92
CA HIS A 132 -12.89 0.19 9.79
C HIS A 132 -14.16 -0.66 9.71
N PRO A 133 -14.43 -1.47 8.65
CA PRO A 133 -15.76 -2.02 8.38
C PRO A 133 -16.36 -2.91 9.48
N HIS A 134 -15.56 -3.55 10.32
CA HIS A 134 -16.04 -4.51 11.33
C HIS A 134 -15.63 -4.12 12.76
N GLY A 135 -15.50 -2.84 13.02
CA GLY A 135 -15.01 -2.28 14.25
C GLY A 135 -13.81 -1.40 13.96
N ASP A 136 -12.66 -1.92 14.02
CA ASP A 136 -11.41 -1.39 13.50
C ASP A 136 -10.32 -2.46 13.58
N ALA A 137 -9.35 -2.40 12.68
CA ALA A 137 -8.29 -3.37 12.59
C ALA A 137 -7.46 -3.48 13.87
N TRP A 138 -7.35 -2.41 14.66
CA TRP A 138 -6.59 -2.37 15.91
C TRP A 138 -7.29 -3.18 16.98
N THR A 139 -8.57 -2.87 17.27
CA THR A 139 -9.39 -3.63 18.25
C THR A 139 -9.55 -5.09 17.84
N LEU A 140 -9.74 -5.37 16.53
CA LEU A 140 -9.80 -6.74 16.03
C LEU A 140 -8.48 -7.49 16.24
N THR A 141 -7.33 -6.79 16.13
CA THR A 141 -6.03 -7.40 16.44
C THR A 141 -5.88 -7.67 17.93
N GLU A 142 -6.21 -6.71 18.79
CA GLU A 142 -6.15 -6.87 20.25
C GLU A 142 -7.01 -8.03 20.75
N THR A 143 -8.12 -8.31 20.07
CA THR A 143 -9.04 -9.40 20.39
C THR A 143 -8.84 -10.65 19.53
N SER A 144 -7.68 -10.81 18.92
CA SER A 144 -7.39 -11.87 17.93
C SER A 144 -7.32 -13.31 18.50
N ASP A 145 -7.46 -13.49 19.79
CA ASP A 145 -7.73 -14.82 20.39
C ASP A 145 -9.07 -15.39 19.90
N ASP A 146 -10.04 -14.50 19.57
CA ASP A 146 -11.21 -14.89 18.79
C ASP A 146 -10.82 -15.12 17.33
N PRO A 147 -11.09 -16.33 16.76
CA PRO A 147 -10.75 -16.65 15.38
C PRO A 147 -11.42 -15.75 14.34
N GLU A 148 -12.63 -15.26 14.59
CA GLU A 148 -13.33 -14.37 13.64
C GLU A 148 -12.74 -12.96 13.70
N ALA A 149 -12.44 -12.41 14.88
CA ALA A 149 -11.75 -11.14 15.02
C ALA A 149 -10.38 -11.17 14.31
N ARG A 150 -9.60 -12.24 14.53
CA ARG A 150 -8.32 -12.45 13.86
C ARG A 150 -8.43 -12.45 12.32
N LYS A 151 -9.40 -13.18 11.78
CA LYS A 151 -9.65 -13.26 10.33
C LYS A 151 -10.01 -11.89 9.75
N LEU A 152 -10.83 -11.13 10.45
CA LEU A 152 -11.21 -9.78 10.05
C LEU A 152 -10.03 -8.82 10.12
N ALA A 153 -9.22 -8.85 11.18
CA ALA A 153 -8.02 -8.05 11.33
C ALA A 153 -7.04 -8.28 10.16
N ILE A 154 -6.76 -9.54 9.83
CA ILE A 154 -5.90 -9.91 8.70
C ILE A 154 -6.48 -9.38 7.38
N ARG A 155 -7.79 -9.54 7.17
CA ARG A 155 -8.46 -9.03 5.98
C ARG A 155 -8.33 -7.51 5.86
N GLU A 156 -8.65 -6.78 6.90
CA GLU A 156 -8.63 -5.32 6.89
C GLU A 156 -7.22 -4.76 6.72
N ALA A 157 -6.23 -5.33 7.40
CA ALA A 157 -4.84 -4.95 7.22
C ALA A 157 -4.34 -5.24 5.79
N SER A 158 -4.66 -6.42 5.22
CA SER A 158 -4.23 -6.81 3.89
C SER A 158 -4.85 -5.99 2.76
N MET A 159 -5.98 -5.33 3.01
CA MET A 159 -6.64 -4.43 2.05
C MET A 159 -6.06 -3.01 2.07
N CYS A 160 -5.15 -2.69 3.00
CA CYS A 160 -4.51 -1.37 3.06
C CYS A 160 -3.59 -1.15 1.85
N PRO A 161 -3.91 -0.22 0.91
CA PRO A 161 -3.18 -0.13 -0.36
C PRO A 161 -1.79 0.48 -0.23
N SER A 162 -1.48 1.14 0.88
CA SER A 162 -0.16 1.73 1.13
C SER A 162 0.77 0.82 1.94
N GLY A 163 0.27 -0.31 2.45
CA GLY A 163 1.01 -1.17 3.37
C GLY A 163 1.23 -0.54 4.75
N ARG A 164 0.49 0.52 5.11
CA ARG A 164 0.52 1.12 6.45
C ARG A 164 0.30 0.06 7.52
N LEU A 165 -0.72 -0.80 7.31
CA LEU A 165 -1.07 -1.91 8.20
C LEU A 165 -0.55 -3.22 7.63
N MET A 166 0.10 -4.02 8.48
CA MET A 166 0.59 -5.36 8.13
C MET A 166 0.32 -6.29 9.31
N ALA A 167 -0.44 -7.36 9.09
CA ALA A 167 -0.82 -8.36 10.08
C ALA A 167 -0.33 -9.76 9.70
#